data_77c0ab23f2f19af964b4b4d0ba232da8
#
_entry.id   77c0ab23f2f19af964b4b4d0ba232da8
#
_cell.length_a   1.000
_cell.length_b   1.000
_cell.length_c   1.000
_cell.angle_alpha   90.00
_cell.angle_beta   90.00
_cell.angle_gamma   90.00
#
_symmetry.space_group_name_H-M   'P 1'
#
loop_
_entity.id
_entity.type
_entity.pdbx_description
1 polymer ?
#
loop_
_entity_poly.entity_id
_entity_poly.type
_entity_poly.pdbx_seq_one_letter_code
_entity_poly.pdbx_strand_id
1 'polypeptide(L)'
;TIREGIREHGRVGHAQKAARANRDADGNVRLLRRHVESTDADVASLHFPSLQRRISTFEAVREAMNGTDLTDDPSIRQRVNNGILEYIFVQNRGNFLVPPRRHRSLPRPRPEST
;
A
#
# COMPACT_ATOMS: atom_id res chain seq x y z
N THR A 1 1.63 6.09 21.52
CA THR A 1 2.37 6.00 20.23
C THR A 1 2.56 4.55 19.80
N ILE A 2 3.04 4.31 18.55
CA ILE A 2 3.33 2.95 18.07
C ILE A 2 4.42 2.28 18.93
N ARG A 3 5.44 3.03 19.34
CA ARG A 3 6.52 2.50 20.20
C ARG A 3 6.06 2.18 21.62
N GLU A 4 5.08 2.89 22.15
CA GLU A 4 4.44 2.53 23.43
C GLU A 4 3.67 1.22 23.31
N GLY A 5 2.90 1.05 22.23
CA GLY A 5 2.21 -0.22 21.97
C GLY A 5 3.16 -1.39 21.81
N ILE A 6 4.34 -1.18 21.19
CA ILE A 6 5.38 -2.22 21.11
C ILE A 6 5.88 -2.59 22.51
N ARG A 7 6.19 -1.61 23.35
CA ARG A 7 6.67 -1.86 24.72
C ARG A 7 5.64 -2.58 25.57
N GLU A 8 4.36 -2.24 25.41
CA GLU A 8 3.28 -2.80 26.19
C GLU A 8 2.87 -4.20 25.72
N HIS A 9 2.83 -4.43 24.40
CA HIS A 9 2.26 -5.64 23.82
C HIS A 9 3.25 -6.52 23.06
N GLY A 10 4.48 -6.06 22.82
CA GLY A 10 5.49 -6.79 22.05
C GLY A 10 5.13 -7.01 20.58
N ARG A 11 4.21 -6.21 20.02
CA ARG A 11 3.74 -6.34 18.63
C ARG A 11 3.25 -5.02 18.07
N VAL A 12 3.13 -4.96 16.74
CA VAL A 12 2.60 -3.80 16.00
C VAL A 12 1.32 -4.20 15.27
N GLY A 13 0.24 -3.47 15.50
CA GLY A 13 -1.03 -3.68 14.81
C GLY A 13 -1.03 -3.10 13.39
N HIS A 14 -1.82 -3.70 12.50
CA HIS A 14 -2.02 -3.19 11.14
C HIS A 14 -2.57 -1.76 11.14
N ALA A 15 -3.56 -1.46 11.98
CA ALA A 15 -4.16 -0.13 12.07
C ALA A 15 -3.14 0.95 12.47
N GLN A 16 -2.22 0.65 13.37
CA GLN A 16 -1.15 1.56 13.77
C GLN A 16 -0.21 1.89 12.62
N LYS A 17 0.19 0.88 11.83
CA LYS A 17 1.02 1.06 10.65
C LYS A 17 0.28 1.81 9.54
N ALA A 18 -0.97 1.47 9.30
CA ALA A 18 -1.80 2.14 8.30
C ALA A 18 -2.02 3.62 8.63
N ALA A 19 -2.28 3.96 9.87
CA ALA A 19 -2.41 5.35 10.32
C ALA A 19 -1.12 6.15 10.08
N ARG A 20 0.03 5.55 10.39
CA ARG A 20 1.34 6.14 10.16
C ARG A 20 1.67 6.30 8.67
N ALA A 21 1.33 5.32 7.85
CA ALA A 21 1.60 5.32 6.41
C ALA A 21 0.68 6.25 5.61
N ASN A 22 -0.53 6.51 6.11
CA ASN A 22 -1.57 7.20 5.35
C ASN A 22 -1.30 8.69 5.12
N ARG A 23 -0.56 9.34 6.03
CA ARG A 23 -0.32 10.79 5.97
C ARG A 23 1.17 11.10 5.99
N ASP A 24 1.53 12.22 5.37
CA ASP A 24 2.86 12.81 5.47
C ASP A 24 3.03 13.62 6.77
N ALA A 25 4.20 14.24 6.94
CA ALA A 25 4.50 15.06 8.11
C ALA A 25 3.58 16.29 8.23
N ASP A 26 3.06 16.78 7.11
CA ASP A 26 2.15 17.93 7.04
C ASP A 26 0.68 17.53 7.20
N GLY A 27 0.40 16.24 7.40
CA GLY A 27 -0.93 15.70 7.56
C GLY A 27 -1.69 15.43 6.26
N ASN A 28 -1.06 15.61 5.09
CA ASN A 28 -1.70 15.34 3.81
C ASN A 28 -1.78 13.84 3.53
N VAL A 29 -2.84 13.42 2.86
CA VAL A 29 -3.00 12.04 2.41
C VAL A 29 -1.96 11.73 1.33
N ARG A 30 -1.16 10.69 1.55
CA ARG A 30 -0.05 10.32 0.65
C ARG A 30 -0.51 9.71 -0.66
N LEU A 31 -1.55 8.87 -0.62
CA LEU A 31 -2.06 8.19 -1.81
C LEU A 31 -3.55 7.90 -1.68
N LEU A 32 -4.20 7.77 -2.82
CA LEU A 32 -5.54 7.22 -2.91
C LEU A 32 -5.43 5.71 -3.12
N ARG A 33 -6.10 4.94 -2.29
CA ARG A 33 -6.05 3.48 -2.33
C ARG A 33 -7.44 2.88 -2.41
N ARG A 34 -7.51 1.75 -3.07
CA ARG A 34 -8.66 0.85 -3.07
C ARG A 34 -8.13 -0.57 -2.95
N HIS A 35 -8.84 -1.43 -2.27
CA HIS A 35 -8.54 -2.85 -2.31
C HIS A 35 -9.76 -3.61 -2.81
N VAL A 36 -9.51 -4.73 -3.43
CA VAL A 36 -10.52 -5.68 -3.90
C VAL A 36 -10.07 -7.07 -3.51
N GLU A 37 -10.93 -7.78 -2.83
CA GLU A 37 -10.71 -9.18 -2.49
C GLU A 37 -10.96 -10.05 -3.73
N SER A 38 -10.20 -11.12 -3.86
CA SER A 38 -10.27 -12.04 -4.98
C SER A 38 -9.99 -13.46 -4.54
N THR A 39 -10.57 -14.40 -5.28
CA THR A 39 -10.28 -15.84 -5.20
C THR A 39 -9.73 -16.36 -6.52
N ASP A 40 -9.03 -15.52 -7.27
CA ASP A 40 -8.42 -15.90 -8.54
C ASP A 40 -7.49 -17.09 -8.37
N ALA A 41 -7.59 -18.04 -9.27
CA ALA A 41 -6.84 -19.30 -9.22
C ALA A 41 -7.04 -20.11 -7.91
N ASP A 42 -8.23 -20.04 -7.32
CA ASP A 42 -8.61 -20.71 -6.06
C ASP A 42 -7.74 -20.31 -4.85
N VAL A 43 -7.12 -19.15 -4.91
CA VAL A 43 -6.31 -18.60 -3.82
C VAL A 43 -6.95 -17.33 -3.28
N ALA A 44 -7.18 -17.28 -1.98
CA ALA A 44 -7.62 -16.05 -1.33
C ALA A 44 -6.54 -14.97 -1.48
N SER A 45 -6.86 -13.89 -2.16
CA SER A 45 -5.92 -12.83 -2.50
C SER A 45 -6.53 -11.44 -2.31
N LEU A 46 -5.66 -10.44 -2.26
CA LEU A 46 -6.01 -9.03 -2.16
C LEU A 46 -5.30 -8.25 -3.27
N HIS A 47 -6.08 -7.63 -4.13
CA HIS A 47 -5.58 -6.64 -5.07
C HIS A 47 -5.58 -5.27 -4.42
N PHE A 48 -4.43 -4.64 -4.35
CA PHE A 48 -4.24 -3.34 -3.72
C PHE A 48 -3.79 -2.28 -4.73
N PRO A 49 -4.70 -1.72 -5.53
CA PRO A 49 -4.37 -0.57 -6.40
C PRO A 49 -4.28 0.72 -5.59
N SER A 50 -3.32 1.54 -5.95
CA SER A 50 -3.13 2.87 -5.37
C SER A 50 -2.77 3.90 -6.45
N LEU A 51 -3.25 5.14 -6.26
CA LEU A 51 -2.95 6.28 -7.11
C LEU A 51 -2.13 7.28 -6.32
N GLN A 52 -0.99 7.67 -6.83
CA GLN A 52 -0.08 8.65 -6.24
C GLN A 52 0.60 9.49 -7.32
N ARG A 53 1.15 10.62 -6.91
CA ARG A 53 1.84 11.53 -7.82
C ARG A 53 3.24 11.05 -8.22
N ARG A 54 3.91 10.30 -7.35
CA ARG A 54 5.30 9.86 -7.52
C ARG A 54 5.46 8.44 -7.00
N ILE A 55 6.36 7.69 -7.58
CA ILE A 55 6.72 6.35 -7.11
C ILE A 55 7.30 6.41 -5.69
N SER A 56 8.11 7.40 -5.38
CA SER A 56 8.69 7.60 -4.04
C SER A 56 7.65 7.73 -2.93
N THR A 57 6.45 8.22 -3.25
CA THR A 57 5.34 8.25 -2.29
C THR A 57 4.90 6.83 -1.92
N PHE A 58 4.84 5.94 -2.90
CA PHE A 58 4.52 4.54 -2.65
C PHE A 58 5.62 3.83 -1.86
N GLU A 59 6.88 4.11 -2.17
CA GLU A 59 8.03 3.58 -1.43
C GLU A 59 7.96 3.96 0.04
N ALA A 60 7.74 5.25 0.35
CA ALA A 60 7.59 5.73 1.72
C ALA A 60 6.41 5.08 2.47
N VAL A 61 5.27 4.89 1.79
CA VAL A 61 4.12 4.18 2.36
C VAL A 61 4.47 2.72 2.64
N ARG A 62 5.16 2.06 1.71
CA ARG A 62 5.59 0.68 1.86
C ARG A 62 6.56 0.49 3.02
N GLU A 63 7.54 1.36 3.16
CA GLU A 63 8.48 1.34 4.28
C GLU A 63 7.75 1.50 5.62
N ALA A 64 6.85 2.47 5.70
CA ALA A 64 6.02 2.68 6.89
C ALA A 64 5.13 1.47 7.20
N MET A 65 4.57 0.81 6.18
CA MET A 65 3.76 -0.40 6.36
C MET A 65 4.59 -1.63 6.72
N ASN A 66 5.79 -1.76 6.17
CA ASN A 66 6.72 -2.82 6.53
C ASN A 66 7.27 -2.64 7.94
N GLY A 67 7.29 -1.40 8.45
CA GLY A 67 7.82 -1.10 9.77
C GLY A 67 9.32 -1.39 9.86
N THR A 68 10.08 -1.13 8.80
CA THR A 68 11.52 -1.42 8.75
C THR A 68 12.31 -0.70 9.82
N ASP A 69 11.86 0.50 10.18
CA ASP A 69 12.42 1.31 11.28
C ASP A 69 11.98 0.84 12.69
N LEU A 70 11.13 -0.16 12.78
CA LEU A 70 10.65 -0.75 14.02
C LEU A 70 11.33 -2.08 14.32
N THR A 71 12.04 -2.65 13.35
CA THR A 71 12.70 -3.95 13.47
C THR A 71 14.00 -3.92 14.27
N ASP A 72 14.42 -2.73 14.69
CA ASP A 72 15.49 -2.54 15.69
C ASP A 72 15.05 -2.96 17.11
N ASP A 73 13.76 -3.04 17.36
CA ASP A 73 13.24 -3.59 18.61
C ASP A 73 13.32 -5.12 18.58
N PRO A 74 13.97 -5.76 19.56
CA PRO A 74 14.19 -7.21 19.56
C PRO A 74 12.90 -8.04 19.62
N SER A 75 11.78 -7.46 20.04
CA SER A 75 10.47 -8.12 20.05
C SER A 75 9.79 -8.12 18.67
N ILE A 76 10.26 -7.28 17.74
CA ILE A 76 9.68 -7.11 16.40
C ILE A 76 10.66 -7.60 15.35
N ARG A 77 10.26 -8.56 14.55
CA ARG A 77 10.98 -8.98 13.35
C ARG A 77 10.22 -8.60 12.10
N GLN A 78 10.87 -8.66 10.95
CA GLN A 78 10.27 -8.25 9.68
C GLN A 78 8.90 -8.89 9.41
N ARG A 79 8.66 -10.12 9.86
CA ARG A 79 7.39 -10.82 9.69
C ARG A 79 6.75 -11.28 10.98
N VAL A 80 7.46 -11.29 12.08
CA VAL A 80 6.96 -11.74 13.39
C VAL A 80 6.61 -10.55 14.25
N ASN A 81 5.45 -10.58 14.89
CA ASN A 81 4.88 -9.48 15.69
C ASN A 81 4.71 -8.16 14.91
N ASN A 82 4.66 -8.24 13.59
CA ASN A 82 4.60 -7.10 12.67
C ASN A 82 3.27 -7.01 11.92
N GLY A 83 2.17 -7.28 12.61
CA GLY A 83 0.81 -7.12 12.10
C GLY A 83 0.53 -8.03 10.91
N ILE A 84 -0.14 -7.48 9.89
CA ILE A 84 -0.61 -8.26 8.73
C ILE A 84 0.54 -8.91 7.91
N LEU A 85 1.77 -8.43 8.06
CA LEU A 85 2.92 -9.02 7.37
C LEU A 85 3.23 -10.47 7.80
N GLU A 86 2.69 -10.92 8.92
CA GLU A 86 2.80 -12.32 9.33
C GLU A 86 2.02 -13.25 8.38
N TYR A 87 0.96 -12.75 7.78
CA TYR A 87 -0.05 -13.53 7.07
C TYR A 87 -0.13 -13.24 5.57
N ILE A 88 0.34 -12.08 5.11
CA ILE A 88 0.22 -11.64 3.72
C ILE A 88 1.59 -11.65 3.04
N PHE A 89 1.62 -12.25 1.84
CA PHE A 89 2.78 -12.29 0.96
C PHE A 89 2.47 -11.55 -0.34
N VAL A 90 3.35 -10.63 -0.74
CA VAL A 90 3.23 -9.98 -2.04
C VAL A 90 3.64 -10.96 -3.14
N GLN A 91 2.69 -11.29 -4.01
CA GLN A 91 2.91 -12.19 -5.14
C GLN A 91 3.39 -11.42 -6.38
N ASN A 92 2.69 -10.36 -6.72
CA ASN A 92 2.94 -9.57 -7.92
C ASN A 92 2.91 -8.07 -7.63
N ARG A 93 3.63 -7.31 -8.44
CA ARG A 93 3.59 -5.85 -8.45
C ARG A 93 3.60 -5.32 -9.87
N GLY A 94 2.93 -4.19 -10.08
CA GLY A 94 3.00 -3.44 -11.31
C GLY A 94 2.93 -1.94 -11.04
N ASN A 95 3.70 -1.16 -11.78
CA ASN A 95 3.64 0.29 -11.77
C ASN A 95 3.21 0.76 -13.16
N PHE A 96 2.22 1.65 -13.19
CA PHE A 96 1.61 2.12 -14.42
C PHE A 96 1.58 3.64 -14.44
N LEU A 97 1.95 4.23 -15.58
CA LEU A 97 1.76 5.64 -15.81
C LEU A 97 0.30 5.90 -16.18
N VAL A 98 -0.38 6.72 -15.39
CA VAL A 98 -1.75 7.16 -15.71
C VAL A 98 -1.68 8.55 -16.33
N PRO A 99 -1.96 8.70 -17.63
CA PRO A 99 -1.89 9.99 -18.29
C PRO A 99 -2.94 10.97 -17.72
N PRO A 100 -2.68 12.27 -17.69
CA PRO A 100 -3.65 13.29 -17.29
C PRO A 100 -4.90 13.23 -18.19
N ARG A 101 -6.04 13.66 -17.67
CA ARG A 101 -7.35 13.58 -18.39
C ARG A 101 -7.29 14.16 -19.80
N ARG A 102 -6.56 15.28 -19.99
CA ARG A 102 -6.37 15.92 -21.30
C ARG A 102 -5.66 15.04 -22.35
N HIS A 103 -4.96 13.99 -21.91
CA HIS A 103 -4.24 13.05 -22.78
C HIS A 103 -4.91 11.67 -22.83
N ARG A 104 -6.08 11.52 -22.22
CA ARG A 104 -6.89 10.30 -22.28
C ARG A 104 -7.95 10.48 -23.35
N SER A 105 -7.62 10.26 -24.59
CA SER A 105 -8.60 10.15 -25.65
C SER A 105 -8.86 8.69 -25.97
N LEU A 106 -10.10 8.28 -25.90
CA LEU A 106 -10.51 7.08 -26.63
C LEU A 106 -10.44 7.42 -28.12
N PRO A 107 -9.96 6.50 -28.98
CA PRO A 107 -10.06 6.70 -30.42
C PRO A 107 -11.53 7.00 -30.77
N ARG A 108 -11.76 8.12 -31.43
CA ARG A 108 -13.12 8.36 -31.96
C ARG A 108 -13.41 7.27 -32.98
N PRO A 109 -14.58 6.63 -32.94
CA PRO A 109 -14.98 5.72 -34.00
C PRO A 109 -14.83 6.47 -35.34
N ARG A 110 -14.10 5.91 -36.30
CA ARG A 110 -14.12 6.45 -37.65
C ARG A 110 -15.56 6.34 -38.13
N PRO A 111 -16.17 7.42 -38.67
CA PRO A 111 -17.42 7.26 -39.36
C PRO A 111 -17.20 6.24 -40.47
N GLU A 112 -18.08 5.23 -40.54
CA GLU A 112 -18.04 4.28 -41.61
C GLU A 112 -18.07 5.07 -42.93
N SER A 113 -17.08 4.84 -43.79
CA SER A 113 -17.09 5.40 -45.11
C SER A 113 -18.22 4.78 -45.91
N THR A 114 -19.30 5.52 -46.07
CA THR A 114 -20.38 5.18 -47.04
C THR A 114 -19.87 5.19 -48.44
#